data_4945aa61d037fb2012ad5492c46a5246
#
_entry.id   4945aa61d037fb2012ad5492c46a5246
#
_cell.length_a   1.000
_cell.length_b   1.000
_cell.length_c   1.000
_cell.angle_alpha   90.00
_cell.angle_beta   90.00
_cell.angle_gamma   90.00
#
_symmetry.space_group_name_H-M   'P 1'
#
loop_
_entity.id
_entity.type
_entity.pdbx_description
1 polymer ?
#
loop_
_entity_poly.entity_id
_entity_poly.type
_entity_poly.pdbx_seq_one_letter_code
_entity_poly.pdbx_strand_id
1 'polypeptide(L)'
;MKTYFADLHIHIGRTESGRPVKISAAHDLTFFNIADEASRRKGIDIVGIIDCHSPAVQEDIMRCLDRGEMAELAGGGIAYRETVVLLGSEIETRDAGLGPAHLIAYMPDLQAMRGLTGWMSRHMRNVNLSSQRLYAPARALQEEIIGRGGFLVPAHVFTPHKGLYGSCTDRIAHLLDPGGIAALEI
;
A
#
# COMPACT_ATOMS: atom_id res chain seq x y z
N MET A 1 -14.51 13.84 -21.17
CA MET A 1 -13.48 13.27 -20.30
C MET A 1 -14.07 13.16 -18.90
N LYS A 2 -14.01 12.00 -18.27
CA LYS A 2 -14.51 11.82 -16.89
C LYS A 2 -13.40 12.19 -15.91
N THR A 3 -13.70 13.02 -14.91
CA THR A 3 -12.76 13.41 -13.87
C THR A 3 -12.99 12.52 -12.64
N TYR A 4 -11.92 12.09 -11.97
CA TYR A 4 -11.97 11.31 -10.75
C TYR A 4 -11.20 12.04 -9.65
N PHE A 5 -11.69 11.99 -8.42
CA PHE A 5 -10.99 12.42 -7.22
C PHE A 5 -10.33 11.21 -6.56
N ALA A 6 -9.04 11.31 -6.28
CA ALA A 6 -8.28 10.22 -5.70
C ALA A 6 -7.44 10.67 -4.51
N ASP A 7 -7.40 9.83 -3.45
CA ASP A 7 -6.44 9.92 -2.37
C ASP A 7 -5.78 8.53 -2.24
N LEU A 8 -4.52 8.44 -2.63
CA LEU A 8 -3.86 7.14 -2.82
C LEU A 8 -2.95 6.73 -1.66
N HIS A 9 -2.83 7.54 -0.58
CA HIS A 9 -1.87 7.28 0.49
C HIS A 9 -2.49 7.43 1.89
N ILE A 10 -3.36 6.47 2.26
CA ILE A 10 -4.02 6.49 3.58
C ILE A 10 -3.59 5.29 4.41
N HIS A 11 -3.11 5.59 5.63
CA HIS A 11 -2.74 4.58 6.61
C HIS A 11 -3.90 4.13 7.49
N ILE A 12 -3.85 2.85 7.88
CA ILE A 12 -4.74 2.28 8.90
C ILE A 12 -4.11 2.48 10.28
N GLY A 13 -4.87 3.05 11.21
CA GLY A 13 -4.46 3.17 12.61
C GLY A 13 -4.55 1.83 13.34
N ARG A 14 -5.73 1.20 13.27
CA ARG A 14 -6.03 -0.10 13.89
C ARG A 14 -6.95 -0.94 13.01
N THR A 15 -6.95 -2.24 13.27
CA THR A 15 -7.97 -3.16 12.75
C THR A 15 -9.29 -2.97 13.49
N GLU A 16 -10.39 -3.53 12.97
CA GLU A 16 -11.68 -3.56 13.67
C GLU A 16 -11.60 -4.27 15.02
N SER A 17 -10.71 -5.27 15.17
CA SER A 17 -10.45 -5.95 16.44
C SER A 17 -9.54 -5.16 17.40
N GLY A 18 -9.12 -3.93 17.04
CA GLY A 18 -8.29 -3.06 17.87
C GLY A 18 -6.79 -3.32 17.81
N ARG A 19 -6.30 -4.24 16.94
CA ARG A 19 -4.87 -4.47 16.76
C ARG A 19 -4.21 -3.25 16.10
N PRO A 20 -3.07 -2.73 16.62
CA PRO A 20 -2.39 -1.60 16.01
C PRO A 20 -1.78 -1.97 14.65
N VAL A 21 -1.82 -1.04 13.70
CA VAL A 21 -1.20 -1.12 12.36
C VAL A 21 -0.21 0.03 12.19
N LYS A 22 -0.66 1.27 12.13
CA LYS A 22 0.18 2.49 12.21
C LYS A 22 0.00 3.12 13.58
N ILE A 23 1.01 3.01 14.44
CA ILE A 23 0.92 3.42 15.86
C ILE A 23 0.64 4.92 16.00
N SER A 24 1.12 5.75 15.07
CA SER A 24 0.95 7.21 15.07
C SER A 24 -0.37 7.69 14.43
N ALA A 25 -1.15 6.80 13.82
CA ALA A 25 -2.42 7.16 13.19
C ALA A 25 -3.59 7.10 14.19
N ALA A 26 -4.70 7.77 13.87
CA ALA A 26 -5.90 7.76 14.69
C ALA A 26 -6.50 6.35 14.81
N HIS A 27 -7.07 6.05 15.98
CA HIS A 27 -7.52 4.69 16.30
C HIS A 27 -8.76 4.24 15.52
N ASP A 28 -9.56 5.18 15.06
CA ASP A 28 -10.78 4.96 14.29
C ASP A 28 -10.52 4.81 12.78
N LEU A 29 -9.29 5.00 12.32
CA LEU A 29 -8.88 4.72 10.95
C LEU A 29 -8.75 3.21 10.74
N THR A 30 -9.88 2.52 10.59
CA THR A 30 -9.95 1.12 10.17
C THR A 30 -10.13 1.03 8.65
N PHE A 31 -9.91 -0.15 8.07
CA PHE A 31 -10.10 -0.35 6.62
C PHE A 31 -11.50 0.08 6.15
N PHE A 32 -12.54 -0.39 6.88
CA PHE A 32 -13.94 -0.05 6.55
C PHE A 32 -14.22 1.44 6.74
N ASN A 33 -13.82 2.04 7.85
CA ASN A 33 -14.09 3.46 8.14
C ASN A 33 -13.44 4.39 7.11
N ILE A 34 -12.23 4.06 6.63
CA ILE A 34 -11.55 4.84 5.57
C ILE A 34 -12.37 4.79 4.28
N ALA A 35 -12.81 3.59 3.86
CA ALA A 35 -13.63 3.44 2.65
C ALA A 35 -15.00 4.14 2.79
N ASP A 36 -15.64 4.04 3.96
CA ASP A 36 -16.94 4.68 4.23
C ASP A 36 -16.83 6.21 4.24
N GLU A 37 -15.81 6.76 4.90
CA GLU A 37 -15.55 8.20 4.93
C GLU A 37 -15.23 8.75 3.53
N ALA A 38 -14.41 8.04 2.75
CA ALA A 38 -14.06 8.40 1.38
C ALA A 38 -15.31 8.47 0.50
N SER A 39 -16.17 7.45 0.56
CA SER A 39 -17.37 7.34 -0.27
C SER A 39 -18.49 8.27 0.15
N ARG A 40 -18.85 8.26 1.46
CA ARG A 40 -20.09 8.90 1.94
C ARG A 40 -19.93 10.38 2.24
N ARG A 41 -18.74 10.82 2.64
CA ARG A 41 -18.54 12.18 3.15
C ARG A 41 -17.58 13.01 2.30
N LYS A 42 -16.54 12.40 1.73
CA LYS A 42 -15.52 13.12 0.98
C LYS A 42 -15.72 13.11 -0.53
N GLY A 43 -16.55 12.21 -1.06
CA GLY A 43 -16.79 12.09 -2.50
C GLY A 43 -15.51 11.69 -3.27
N ILE A 44 -14.67 10.84 -2.67
CA ILE A 44 -13.45 10.32 -3.29
C ILE A 44 -13.81 9.10 -4.13
N ASP A 45 -13.48 9.13 -5.42
CA ASP A 45 -13.77 8.04 -6.35
C ASP A 45 -12.79 6.87 -6.20
N ILE A 46 -11.51 7.16 -5.87
CA ILE A 46 -10.44 6.14 -5.75
C ILE A 46 -9.65 6.41 -4.48
N VAL A 47 -9.58 5.43 -3.58
CA VAL A 47 -8.81 5.51 -2.35
C VAL A 47 -7.75 4.41 -2.27
N GLY A 48 -6.51 4.77 -1.99
CA GLY A 48 -5.41 3.84 -1.74
C GLY A 48 -5.18 3.63 -0.25
N ILE A 49 -5.43 2.44 0.25
CA ILE A 49 -5.17 2.07 1.65
C ILE A 49 -3.89 1.26 1.71
N ILE A 50 -2.82 1.84 2.30
CA ILE A 50 -1.45 1.36 2.14
C ILE A 50 -0.92 0.51 3.29
N ASP A 51 -1.78 -0.15 4.04
CA ASP A 51 -1.43 -1.12 5.09
C ASP A 51 -2.13 -2.48 4.90
N CYS A 52 -2.61 -2.77 3.67
CA CYS A 52 -3.33 -4.01 3.35
C CYS A 52 -2.45 -5.27 3.37
N HIS A 53 -1.13 -5.13 3.51
CA HIS A 53 -0.22 -6.26 3.70
C HIS A 53 -0.31 -6.87 5.11
N SER A 54 -0.82 -6.14 6.11
CA SER A 54 -0.97 -6.68 7.47
C SER A 54 -1.98 -7.84 7.48
N PRO A 55 -1.61 -9.04 7.98
CA PRO A 55 -2.53 -10.17 8.06
C PRO A 55 -3.85 -9.85 8.78
N ALA A 56 -3.78 -9.04 9.84
CA ALA A 56 -4.97 -8.64 10.58
C ALA A 56 -5.89 -7.69 9.80
N VAL A 57 -5.34 -6.83 8.92
CA VAL A 57 -6.11 -6.01 7.99
C VAL A 57 -6.73 -6.88 6.90
N GLN A 58 -6.04 -7.90 6.41
CA GLN A 58 -6.58 -8.87 5.45
C GLN A 58 -7.77 -9.65 6.00
N GLU A 59 -7.80 -9.90 7.33
CA GLU A 59 -8.97 -10.46 8.01
C GLU A 59 -10.17 -9.48 7.98
N ASP A 60 -9.92 -8.17 8.18
CA ASP A 60 -10.98 -7.15 8.08
C ASP A 60 -11.51 -7.03 6.65
N ILE A 61 -10.63 -6.99 5.65
CA ILE A 61 -11.01 -6.96 4.23
C ILE A 61 -11.87 -8.17 3.88
N MET A 62 -11.42 -9.37 4.27
CA MET A 62 -12.17 -10.60 3.99
C MET A 62 -13.56 -10.58 4.62
N ARG A 63 -13.69 -10.06 5.85
CA ARG A 63 -15.00 -9.91 6.50
C ARG A 63 -15.95 -8.98 5.73
N CYS A 64 -15.43 -7.88 5.17
CA CYS A 64 -16.23 -6.97 4.33
C CYS A 64 -16.68 -7.65 3.04
N LEU A 65 -15.82 -8.46 2.41
CA LEU A 65 -16.16 -9.25 1.22
C LEU A 65 -17.20 -10.34 1.53
N ASP A 66 -16.99 -11.12 2.61
CA ASP A 66 -17.88 -12.21 3.01
C ASP A 66 -19.29 -11.73 3.39
N ARG A 67 -19.41 -10.51 3.94
CA ARG A 67 -20.69 -9.86 4.24
C ARG A 67 -21.38 -9.24 3.02
N GLY A 68 -20.71 -9.21 1.88
CA GLY A 68 -21.21 -8.54 0.68
C GLY A 68 -21.28 -7.01 0.79
N GLU A 69 -20.59 -6.43 1.78
CA GLU A 69 -20.46 -4.97 1.95
C GLU A 69 -19.57 -4.36 0.87
N MET A 70 -18.62 -5.15 0.38
CA MET A 70 -17.64 -4.82 -0.66
C MET A 70 -17.52 -5.97 -1.66
N ALA A 71 -16.97 -5.69 -2.85
CA ALA A 71 -16.74 -6.70 -3.88
C ALA A 71 -15.43 -6.44 -4.62
N GLU A 72 -14.65 -7.49 -4.88
CA GLU A 72 -13.48 -7.39 -5.75
C GLU A 72 -13.89 -7.10 -7.19
N LEU A 73 -13.14 -6.22 -7.88
CA LEU A 73 -13.36 -5.85 -9.26
C LEU A 73 -12.45 -6.67 -10.18
N ALA A 74 -12.97 -7.15 -11.30
CA ALA A 74 -12.20 -7.90 -12.30
C ALA A 74 -11.00 -7.11 -12.87
N GLY A 75 -11.08 -5.77 -12.87
CA GLY A 75 -10.00 -4.87 -13.28
C GLY A 75 -8.99 -4.53 -12.17
N GLY A 76 -9.19 -5.07 -10.97
CA GLY A 76 -8.40 -4.80 -9.77
C GLY A 76 -9.06 -3.77 -8.84
N GLY A 77 -8.71 -3.88 -7.55
CA GLY A 77 -9.31 -3.10 -6.47
C GLY A 77 -10.61 -3.69 -5.93
N ILE A 78 -11.14 -3.04 -4.90
CA ILE A 78 -12.39 -3.42 -4.22
C ILE A 78 -13.41 -2.31 -4.36
N ALA A 79 -14.60 -2.62 -4.85
CA ALA A 79 -15.71 -1.68 -4.89
C ALA A 79 -16.37 -1.54 -3.52
N TYR A 80 -16.55 -0.31 -3.10
CA TYR A 80 -17.43 0.08 -1.99
C TYR A 80 -18.30 1.24 -2.44
N ARG A 81 -19.60 1.01 -2.66
CA ARG A 81 -20.53 2.01 -3.24
C ARG A 81 -19.96 2.57 -4.56
N GLU A 82 -19.75 3.89 -4.62
CA GLU A 82 -19.20 4.60 -5.79
C GLU A 82 -17.66 4.74 -5.73
N THR A 83 -17.01 4.23 -4.67
CA THR A 83 -15.56 4.35 -4.46
C THR A 83 -14.87 3.03 -4.76
N VAL A 84 -13.71 3.11 -5.43
CA VAL A 84 -12.79 1.98 -5.60
C VAL A 84 -11.66 2.09 -4.57
N VAL A 85 -11.48 1.03 -3.79
CA VAL A 85 -10.36 0.88 -2.85
C VAL A 85 -9.23 0.11 -3.51
N LEU A 86 -8.06 0.73 -3.61
CA LEU A 86 -6.83 0.06 -4.04
C LEU A 86 -6.12 -0.54 -2.83
N LEU A 87 -5.74 -1.81 -2.93
CA LEU A 87 -5.03 -2.52 -1.87
C LEU A 87 -3.54 -2.19 -1.94
N GLY A 88 -3.07 -1.32 -1.06
CA GLY A 88 -1.71 -0.83 -1.02
C GLY A 88 -0.89 -1.36 0.17
N SER A 89 0.42 -1.21 0.06
CA SER A 89 1.40 -1.46 1.12
C SER A 89 2.54 -0.46 1.02
N GLU A 90 2.79 0.34 2.06
CA GLU A 90 4.00 1.15 2.16
C GLU A 90 5.12 0.33 2.82
N ILE A 91 6.28 0.29 2.17
CA ILE A 91 7.42 -0.56 2.55
C ILE A 91 8.68 0.30 2.60
N GLU A 92 9.42 0.24 3.71
CA GLU A 92 10.76 0.85 3.77
C GLU A 92 11.79 -0.09 3.15
N THR A 93 12.58 0.43 2.20
CA THR A 93 13.74 -0.24 1.62
C THR A 93 15.02 0.53 1.94
N ARG A 94 16.15 -0.19 1.99
CA ARG A 94 17.47 0.42 2.11
C ARG A 94 18.52 -0.53 1.56
N ASP A 95 18.92 -0.32 0.33
CA ASP A 95 19.96 -1.10 -0.33
C ASP A 95 21.36 -0.67 0.11
N ALA A 96 22.35 -1.52 -0.10
CA ALA A 96 23.74 -1.27 0.30
C ALA A 96 24.27 0.00 -0.38
N GLY A 97 24.84 0.89 0.41
CA GLY A 97 25.39 2.18 -0.08
C GLY A 97 24.37 3.26 -0.37
N LEU A 98 23.06 2.98 -0.19
CA LEU A 98 21.97 3.95 -0.39
C LEU A 98 21.30 4.33 0.94
N GLY A 99 20.60 5.48 0.94
CA GLY A 99 19.71 5.86 2.04
C GLY A 99 18.40 5.06 2.05
N PRO A 100 17.54 5.26 3.05
CA PRO A 100 16.21 4.64 3.08
C PRO A 100 15.26 5.30 2.08
N ALA A 101 14.35 4.50 1.50
CA ALA A 101 13.23 4.98 0.69
C ALA A 101 11.95 4.26 1.07
N HIS A 102 10.81 4.94 0.97
CA HIS A 102 9.49 4.32 1.01
C HIS A 102 9.01 4.02 -0.42
N LEU A 103 8.52 2.80 -0.58
CA LEU A 103 7.92 2.32 -1.82
C LEU A 103 6.50 1.85 -1.52
N ILE A 104 5.56 2.20 -2.38
CA ILE A 104 4.18 1.73 -2.28
C ILE A 104 3.94 0.66 -3.33
N ALA A 105 3.52 -0.51 -2.88
CA ALA A 105 3.00 -1.58 -3.72
C ALA A 105 1.48 -1.49 -3.77
N TYR A 106 0.87 -1.50 -4.95
CA TYR A 106 -0.57 -1.72 -5.12
C TYR A 106 -0.80 -3.07 -5.76
N MET A 107 -1.68 -3.87 -5.16
CA MET A 107 -1.99 -5.21 -5.63
C MET A 107 -3.41 -5.27 -6.20
N PRO A 108 -3.66 -6.09 -7.25
CA PRO A 108 -4.95 -6.12 -7.93
C PRO A 108 -6.08 -6.66 -7.04
N ASP A 109 -5.81 -7.60 -6.18
CA ASP A 109 -6.79 -8.28 -5.35
C ASP A 109 -6.20 -8.75 -4.01
N LEU A 110 -7.05 -9.28 -3.13
CA LEU A 110 -6.64 -9.76 -1.80
C LEU A 110 -5.72 -10.99 -1.89
N GLN A 111 -5.89 -11.85 -2.90
CA GLN A 111 -5.05 -13.03 -3.08
C GLN A 111 -3.62 -12.63 -3.44
N ALA A 112 -3.45 -11.70 -4.38
CA ALA A 112 -2.14 -11.16 -4.76
C ALA A 112 -1.46 -10.43 -3.59
N MET A 113 -2.23 -9.64 -2.80
CA MET A 113 -1.74 -8.98 -1.60
C MET A 113 -1.28 -10.01 -0.54
N ARG A 114 -2.02 -11.08 -0.30
CA ARG A 114 -1.61 -12.17 0.59
C ARG A 114 -0.34 -12.87 0.13
N GLY A 115 -0.21 -13.08 -1.19
CA GLY A 115 1.01 -13.63 -1.78
C GLY A 115 2.22 -12.73 -1.53
N LEU A 116 2.08 -11.40 -1.72
CA LEU A 116 3.12 -10.42 -1.41
C LEU A 116 3.45 -10.41 0.09
N THR A 117 2.44 -10.43 0.96
CA THR A 117 2.62 -10.52 2.43
C THR A 117 3.42 -11.76 2.82
N GLY A 118 3.10 -12.92 2.25
CA GLY A 118 3.83 -14.17 2.48
C GLY A 118 5.30 -14.10 2.05
N TRP A 119 5.59 -13.39 0.95
CA TRP A 119 6.97 -13.13 0.55
C TRP A 119 7.66 -12.15 1.50
N MET A 120 7.03 -11.00 1.82
CA MET A 120 7.59 -9.99 2.72
C MET A 120 7.85 -10.51 4.14
N SER A 121 7.01 -11.41 4.65
CA SER A 121 7.16 -11.96 6.01
C SER A 121 8.48 -12.72 6.21
N ARG A 122 9.10 -13.21 5.13
CA ARG A 122 10.44 -13.83 5.16
C ARG A 122 11.58 -12.82 5.17
N HIS A 123 11.27 -11.54 4.87
CA HIS A 123 12.23 -10.46 4.72
C HIS A 123 11.95 -9.25 5.62
N MET A 124 10.99 -9.35 6.53
CA MET A 124 10.66 -8.31 7.52
C MET A 124 10.67 -8.88 8.93
N ARG A 125 10.99 -8.02 9.91
CA ARG A 125 10.89 -8.42 11.32
C ARG A 125 9.45 -8.54 11.80
N ASN A 126 8.57 -7.67 11.30
CA ASN A 126 7.16 -7.65 11.70
C ASN A 126 6.28 -7.17 10.54
N VAL A 127 5.66 -8.10 9.83
CA VAL A 127 4.75 -7.82 8.72
C VAL A 127 3.37 -7.30 9.18
N ASN A 128 3.09 -7.27 10.49
CA ASN A 128 1.81 -6.79 11.00
C ASN A 128 1.70 -5.28 11.11
N LEU A 129 2.84 -4.57 11.08
CA LEU A 129 2.89 -3.12 11.26
C LEU A 129 3.19 -2.40 9.94
N SER A 130 2.66 -1.17 9.85
CA SER A 130 2.86 -0.24 8.73
C SER A 130 4.33 0.13 8.52
N SER A 131 4.71 0.37 7.26
CA SER A 131 5.98 0.99 6.84
C SER A 131 7.23 0.32 7.42
N GLN A 132 7.19 -1.01 7.61
CA GLN A 132 8.32 -1.75 8.15
C GLN A 132 9.43 -1.92 7.12
N ARG A 133 10.67 -2.02 7.64
CA ARG A 133 11.84 -2.23 6.80
C ARG A 133 11.89 -3.64 6.23
N LEU A 134 12.05 -3.70 4.91
CA LEU A 134 12.35 -4.91 4.15
C LEU A 134 13.87 -5.16 4.11
N TYR A 135 14.29 -6.39 4.38
CA TYR A 135 15.69 -6.84 4.32
C TYR A 135 15.95 -7.67 3.05
N ALA A 136 15.43 -7.19 1.93
CA ALA A 136 15.69 -7.69 0.58
C ALA A 136 15.98 -6.49 -0.34
N PRO A 137 16.67 -6.69 -1.49
CA PRO A 137 16.89 -5.61 -2.46
C PRO A 137 15.57 -5.01 -2.97
N ALA A 138 15.53 -3.70 -3.17
CA ALA A 138 14.34 -3.01 -3.68
C ALA A 138 13.89 -3.53 -5.05
N ARG A 139 14.83 -3.94 -5.92
CA ARG A 139 14.51 -4.59 -7.21
C ARG A 139 13.81 -5.92 -7.05
N ALA A 140 14.19 -6.73 -6.05
CA ALA A 140 13.49 -7.99 -5.79
C ALA A 140 12.04 -7.74 -5.32
N LEU A 141 11.79 -6.70 -4.52
CA LEU A 141 10.45 -6.26 -4.19
C LEU A 141 9.67 -5.82 -5.44
N GLN A 142 10.28 -5.02 -6.31
CA GLN A 142 9.66 -4.58 -7.56
C GLN A 142 9.27 -5.76 -8.46
N GLU A 143 10.15 -6.75 -8.63
CA GLU A 143 9.89 -7.98 -9.39
C GLU A 143 8.71 -8.79 -8.80
N GLU A 144 8.66 -8.93 -7.48
CA GLU A 144 7.56 -9.62 -6.78
C GLU A 144 6.22 -8.91 -6.97
N ILE A 145 6.19 -7.58 -6.91
CA ILE A 145 4.99 -6.79 -7.12
C ILE A 145 4.48 -6.96 -8.56
N ILE A 146 5.36 -6.74 -9.55
CA ILE A 146 5.02 -6.83 -10.98
C ILE A 146 4.62 -8.27 -11.35
N GLY A 147 5.36 -9.26 -10.86
CA GLY A 147 5.08 -10.67 -11.12
C GLY A 147 3.72 -11.16 -10.60
N ARG A 148 3.12 -10.41 -9.65
CA ARG A 148 1.77 -10.66 -9.11
C ARG A 148 0.69 -9.77 -9.72
N GLY A 149 1.00 -9.04 -10.81
CA GLY A 149 0.06 -8.14 -11.48
C GLY A 149 -0.16 -6.80 -10.76
N GLY A 150 0.67 -6.49 -9.76
CA GLY A 150 0.65 -5.21 -9.07
C GLY A 150 1.50 -4.15 -9.77
N PHE A 151 1.52 -2.95 -9.21
CA PHE A 151 2.38 -1.86 -9.66
C PHE A 151 3.04 -1.15 -8.47
N LEU A 152 4.20 -0.53 -8.73
CA LEU A 152 5.03 0.13 -7.73
C LEU A 152 5.03 1.64 -7.94
N VAL A 153 4.91 2.38 -6.84
CA VAL A 153 5.01 3.85 -6.78
C VAL A 153 6.02 4.22 -5.69
N PRO A 154 7.17 4.85 -6.00
CA PRO A 154 8.00 5.49 -4.99
C PRO A 154 7.23 6.60 -4.27
N ALA A 155 7.20 6.53 -2.92
CA ALA A 155 6.42 7.44 -2.09
C ALA A 155 7.16 8.76 -1.86
N HIS A 156 6.41 9.87 -1.81
CA HIS A 156 6.88 11.23 -1.44
C HIS A 156 8.35 11.48 -1.78
N VAL A 157 8.67 11.34 -3.09
CA VAL A 157 10.05 11.16 -3.61
C VAL A 157 11.04 12.29 -3.24
N PHE A 158 10.58 13.50 -2.98
CA PHE A 158 11.43 14.65 -2.65
C PHE A 158 11.53 14.96 -1.16
N THR A 159 10.81 14.22 -0.29
CA THR A 159 10.88 14.49 1.15
C THR A 159 12.25 14.10 1.73
N PRO A 160 12.80 14.88 2.68
CA PRO A 160 14.06 14.54 3.35
C PRO A 160 13.98 13.23 4.15
N HIS A 161 12.78 12.80 4.53
CA HIS A 161 12.56 11.59 5.32
C HIS A 161 12.09 10.45 4.42
N LYS A 162 13.00 9.54 4.10
CA LYS A 162 12.73 8.31 3.31
C LYS A 162 12.15 8.56 1.91
N GLY A 163 12.34 9.75 1.37
CA GLY A 163 12.03 10.04 -0.03
C GLY A 163 13.14 9.53 -0.96
N LEU A 164 12.77 9.06 -2.16
CA LEU A 164 13.72 8.51 -3.12
C LEU A 164 14.87 9.50 -3.41
N TYR A 165 14.52 10.73 -3.80
CA TYR A 165 15.49 11.79 -4.11
C TYR A 165 15.87 12.64 -2.90
N GLY A 166 15.04 12.63 -1.86
CA GLY A 166 15.30 13.41 -0.65
C GLY A 166 16.30 12.78 0.31
N SER A 167 16.44 11.45 0.30
CA SER A 167 17.32 10.75 1.26
C SER A 167 17.98 9.48 0.74
N CYS A 168 17.49 8.86 -0.33
CA CYS A 168 17.98 7.56 -0.78
C CYS A 168 19.07 7.67 -1.84
N THR A 169 18.77 8.29 -2.99
CA THR A 169 19.67 8.37 -4.15
C THR A 169 19.31 9.53 -5.06
N ASP A 170 20.26 10.00 -5.86
CA ASP A 170 20.06 11.00 -6.91
C ASP A 170 19.52 10.40 -8.23
N ARG A 171 19.53 9.08 -8.37
CA ARG A 171 19.09 8.37 -9.58
C ARG A 171 18.25 7.15 -9.24
N ILE A 172 17.02 7.13 -9.74
CA ILE A 172 16.08 6.01 -9.54
C ILE A 172 16.65 4.65 -10.00
N ALA A 173 17.45 4.65 -11.08
CA ALA A 173 18.09 3.44 -11.62
C ALA A 173 19.12 2.80 -10.66
N HIS A 174 19.58 3.51 -9.62
CA HIS A 174 20.42 2.91 -8.60
C HIS A 174 19.63 1.99 -7.66
N LEU A 175 18.32 2.25 -7.47
CA LEU A 175 17.46 1.50 -6.55
C LEU A 175 16.52 0.55 -7.29
N LEU A 176 15.88 0.99 -8.38
CA LEU A 176 14.79 0.33 -9.09
C LEU A 176 15.08 0.22 -10.59
N ASP A 177 14.34 -0.66 -11.27
CA ASP A 177 14.22 -0.59 -12.73
C ASP A 177 13.20 0.51 -13.10
N PRO A 178 13.62 1.58 -13.79
CA PRO A 178 12.71 2.67 -14.16
C PRO A 178 11.57 2.23 -15.07
N GLY A 179 11.76 1.18 -15.89
CA GLY A 179 10.74 0.66 -16.79
C GLY A 179 9.57 -0.03 -16.07
N GLY A 180 9.76 -0.42 -14.81
CA GLY A 180 8.75 -1.07 -13.97
C GLY A 180 8.03 -0.14 -12.97
N ILE A 181 8.12 1.20 -13.15
CA ILE A 181 7.51 2.19 -12.26
C ILE A 181 6.30 2.80 -12.93
N ALA A 182 5.14 2.72 -12.27
CA ALA A 182 3.88 3.23 -12.80
C ALA A 182 3.71 4.74 -12.63
N ALA A 183 4.15 5.29 -11.48
CA ALA A 183 4.03 6.69 -11.11
C ALA A 183 5.04 7.08 -10.03
N LEU A 184 5.14 8.38 -9.72
CA LEU A 184 5.86 8.92 -8.58
C LEU A 184 4.89 9.73 -7.73
N GLU A 185 4.95 9.55 -6.41
CA GLU A 185 4.26 10.43 -5.47
C GLU A 185 5.19 11.61 -5.12
N ILE A 186 4.67 12.83 -5.25
CA ILE A 186 5.42 14.08 -5.04
C ILE A 186 5.00 14.74 -3.73
#